data_bb92e3fa419a8771486a7b2d23b04682
#
_entry.id   bb92e3fa419a8771486a7b2d23b04682
#
_cell.length_a   1.000
_cell.length_b   1.000
_cell.length_c   1.000
_cell.angle_alpha   90.00
_cell.angle_beta   90.00
_cell.angle_gamma   90.00
#
_symmetry.space_group_name_H-M   'P 1'
#
loop_
_entity.id
_entity.type
_entity.pdbx_description
1 polymer ?
#
loop_
_entity_poly.entity_id
_entity_poly.type
_entity_poly.pdbx_seq_one_letter_code
_entity_poly.pdbx_strand_id
1 'polypeptide(L)'
;MSPKLLLFFAVRPGAGERMKMLRLRTYVLIFAAAFFFVRTGLCEESNGFWPLSGEFSADLTYVGEGDVARGGKHVNNFDEIDSEIRAVLTPRFKLGVLRLGAQWERFSFGLPNGAALPNTLQSFSTIIGLDTQLSDSILIRAETQPGLYNSGLGHLFWDDFNMPFVIGGTYIFSPNVQLILGVSVDVERKYPVIPAVGLRWKLGPQWLLDAVLPTPRLQYELNRNVSLYAGATIIEATFRTDDAFGDSHGIPRLNHAVVTYSEIRTGAGFDWKISPMVTFTGEVGYQPYRDFDFYRAEVRYHQNGGAPYGTISLHGEF
;
A
#
# COMPACT_ATOMS: atom_id res chain seq x y z
N MET A 1 -39.37 -36.31 -29.08
CA MET A 1 -38.58 -35.75 -28.00
C MET A 1 -37.62 -34.73 -28.61
N SER A 2 -37.91 -33.42 -28.38
CA SER A 2 -37.19 -32.31 -29.00
C SER A 2 -36.13 -31.78 -28.02
N PRO A 3 -34.86 -31.51 -28.40
CA PRO A 3 -33.87 -30.94 -27.51
C PRO A 3 -34.09 -29.45 -27.41
N LYS A 4 -34.28 -28.94 -26.17
CA LYS A 4 -34.34 -27.51 -25.87
C LYS A 4 -32.96 -26.89 -26.00
N LEU A 5 -32.82 -26.00 -26.97
CA LEU A 5 -31.68 -25.11 -27.18
C LEU A 5 -31.62 -24.10 -26.05
N LEU A 6 -30.64 -24.19 -25.15
CA LEU A 6 -30.34 -23.20 -24.14
C LEU A 6 -29.59 -22.03 -24.79
N LEU A 7 -30.33 -20.94 -25.09
CA LEU A 7 -29.73 -19.67 -25.48
C LEU A 7 -29.08 -19.03 -24.27
N PHE A 8 -27.74 -19.03 -24.21
CA PHE A 8 -26.96 -18.16 -23.33
C PHE A 8 -27.06 -16.71 -23.87
N PHE A 9 -27.85 -15.89 -23.22
CA PHE A 9 -27.79 -14.44 -23.42
C PHE A 9 -26.45 -13.94 -22.89
N ALA A 10 -25.50 -13.68 -23.78
CA ALA A 10 -24.30 -12.92 -23.47
C ALA A 10 -24.72 -11.47 -23.24
N VAL A 11 -24.91 -11.09 -21.99
CA VAL A 11 -25.06 -9.68 -21.59
C VAL A 11 -23.78 -8.97 -21.98
N ARG A 12 -23.86 -8.04 -22.93
CA ARG A 12 -22.71 -7.18 -23.29
C ARG A 12 -22.50 -6.21 -22.14
N PRO A 13 -21.33 -6.19 -21.52
CA PRO A 13 -21.05 -5.26 -20.42
C PRO A 13 -21.13 -3.82 -20.93
N GLY A 14 -21.71 -2.91 -20.12
CA GLY A 14 -21.81 -1.49 -20.41
C GLY A 14 -20.44 -0.84 -20.58
N ALA A 15 -20.40 0.37 -21.16
CA ALA A 15 -19.14 1.06 -21.41
C ALA A 15 -18.29 1.27 -20.14
N GLY A 16 -18.93 1.52 -18.98
CA GLY A 16 -18.28 1.63 -17.68
C GLY A 16 -17.66 0.33 -17.20
N GLU A 17 -18.35 -0.80 -17.37
CA GLU A 17 -17.81 -2.13 -16.99
C GLU A 17 -16.65 -2.57 -17.90
N ARG A 18 -16.69 -2.18 -19.20
CA ARG A 18 -15.56 -2.42 -20.10
C ARG A 18 -14.31 -1.68 -19.68
N MET A 19 -14.46 -0.44 -19.21
CA MET A 19 -13.36 0.40 -18.74
C MET A 19 -12.76 -0.15 -17.42
N LYS A 20 -13.61 -0.61 -16.50
CA LYS A 20 -13.19 -1.29 -15.26
C LYS A 20 -12.40 -2.58 -15.58
N MET A 21 -12.94 -3.44 -16.47
CA MET A 21 -12.25 -4.66 -16.90
C MET A 21 -10.93 -4.38 -17.64
N LEU A 22 -10.85 -3.30 -18.42
CA LEU A 22 -9.61 -2.93 -19.13
C LEU A 22 -8.53 -2.48 -18.13
N ARG A 23 -8.90 -1.67 -17.14
CA ARG A 23 -7.99 -1.25 -16.06
C ARG A 23 -7.48 -2.45 -15.27
N LEU A 24 -8.37 -3.31 -14.81
CA LEU A 24 -7.99 -4.52 -14.06
C LEU A 24 -7.05 -5.42 -14.88
N ARG A 25 -7.29 -5.62 -16.17
CA ARG A 25 -6.41 -6.40 -17.06
C ARG A 25 -5.02 -5.78 -17.18
N THR A 26 -4.91 -4.45 -17.26
CA THR A 26 -3.62 -3.76 -17.33
C THR A 26 -2.80 -3.97 -16.07
N TYR A 27 -3.41 -3.86 -14.89
CA TYR A 27 -2.74 -4.08 -13.61
C TYR A 27 -2.32 -5.55 -13.41
N VAL A 28 -3.19 -6.51 -13.78
CA VAL A 28 -2.85 -7.95 -13.76
C VAL A 28 -1.66 -8.26 -14.68
N LEU A 29 -1.56 -7.59 -15.83
CA LEU A 29 -0.41 -7.75 -16.74
C LEU A 29 0.88 -7.16 -16.15
N ILE A 30 0.81 -6.01 -15.47
CA ILE A 30 1.96 -5.42 -14.76
C ILE A 30 2.42 -6.35 -13.64
N PHE A 31 1.47 -6.88 -12.85
CA PHE A 31 1.75 -7.84 -11.80
C PHE A 31 2.38 -9.13 -12.32
N ALA A 32 1.85 -9.66 -13.44
CA ALA A 32 2.41 -10.84 -14.10
C ALA A 32 3.82 -10.58 -14.67
N ALA A 33 4.08 -9.37 -15.18
CA ALA A 33 5.41 -8.97 -15.65
C ALA A 33 6.41 -8.89 -14.48
N ALA A 34 6.01 -8.32 -13.34
CA ALA A 34 6.81 -8.30 -12.12
C ALA A 34 7.18 -9.72 -11.66
N PHE A 35 6.23 -10.66 -11.71
CA PHE A 35 6.46 -12.08 -11.42
C PHE A 35 7.50 -12.72 -12.33
N PHE A 36 7.49 -12.34 -13.63
CA PHE A 36 8.48 -12.84 -14.61
C PHE A 36 9.88 -12.30 -14.34
N PHE A 37 10.01 -11.03 -13.95
CA PHE A 37 11.29 -10.40 -13.61
C PHE A 37 11.94 -11.05 -12.38
N VAL A 38 11.16 -11.37 -11.35
CA VAL A 38 11.65 -12.09 -10.16
C VAL A 38 12.22 -13.46 -10.53
N ARG A 39 11.63 -14.16 -11.50
CA ARG A 39 12.12 -15.49 -11.93
C ARG A 39 13.41 -15.44 -12.73
N THR A 40 13.65 -14.40 -13.52
CA THR A 40 14.82 -14.30 -14.39
C THR A 40 16.04 -13.68 -13.69
N GLY A 41 15.84 -12.86 -12.65
CA GLY A 41 16.93 -12.23 -11.88
C GLY A 41 17.59 -13.12 -10.83
N LEU A 42 17.02 -14.29 -10.51
CA LEU A 42 17.45 -15.14 -9.40
C LEU A 42 18.42 -16.28 -9.77
N CYS A 43 18.96 -16.30 -11.01
CA CYS A 43 19.72 -17.44 -11.52
C CYS A 43 21.20 -17.18 -11.85
N GLU A 44 21.86 -16.23 -11.19
CA GLU A 44 23.33 -16.14 -11.25
C GLU A 44 23.93 -16.20 -9.85
N GLU A 45 24.61 -17.32 -9.56
CA GLU A 45 25.62 -17.36 -8.49
C GLU A 45 26.71 -16.33 -8.83
N SER A 46 26.58 -15.12 -8.27
CA SER A 46 27.61 -14.11 -8.43
C SER A 46 28.78 -14.43 -7.50
N ASN A 47 29.82 -15.02 -8.01
CA ASN A 47 31.17 -14.98 -7.45
C ASN A 47 31.72 -13.55 -7.54
N GLY A 48 31.16 -12.58 -6.85
CA GLY A 48 31.55 -11.17 -6.97
C GLY A 48 31.34 -10.38 -5.71
N PHE A 49 32.35 -9.84 -5.24
CA PHE A 49 32.79 -8.77 -4.34
C PHE A 49 31.81 -8.05 -3.39
N TRP A 50 30.48 -8.14 -3.58
CA TRP A 50 29.43 -7.64 -2.68
C TRP A 50 28.24 -8.62 -2.72
N PRO A 51 27.87 -9.32 -1.65
CA PRO A 51 26.60 -10.00 -1.61
C PRO A 51 25.50 -8.92 -1.57
N LEU A 52 24.99 -8.57 -2.74
CA LEU A 52 23.83 -7.68 -2.86
C LEU A 52 22.61 -8.47 -2.42
N SER A 53 22.17 -8.25 -1.21
CA SER A 53 20.85 -8.65 -0.77
C SER A 53 19.84 -7.59 -1.18
N GLY A 54 18.61 -8.00 -1.44
CA GLY A 54 17.55 -7.09 -1.85
C GLY A 54 16.18 -7.61 -1.48
N GLU A 55 15.23 -6.70 -1.49
CA GLU A 55 13.82 -6.94 -1.23
C GLU A 55 13.02 -6.43 -2.42
N PHE A 56 11.98 -7.14 -2.80
CA PHE A 56 11.01 -6.72 -3.81
C PHE A 56 9.61 -6.99 -3.31
N SER A 57 8.69 -6.07 -3.53
CA SER A 57 7.26 -6.32 -3.35
C SER A 57 6.44 -5.78 -4.52
N ALA A 58 5.34 -6.48 -4.82
CA ALA A 58 4.30 -6.01 -5.73
C ALA A 58 2.95 -6.35 -5.13
N ASP A 59 2.12 -5.34 -4.95
CA ASP A 59 0.84 -5.43 -4.27
C ASP A 59 -0.25 -4.89 -5.20
N LEU A 60 -1.39 -5.58 -5.24
CA LEU A 60 -2.57 -5.16 -5.97
C LEU A 60 -3.80 -5.41 -5.13
N THR A 61 -4.51 -4.34 -4.81
CA THR A 61 -5.77 -4.39 -4.07
C THR A 61 -6.91 -3.83 -4.92
N TYR A 62 -8.04 -4.50 -4.91
CA TYR A 62 -9.31 -3.98 -5.39
C TYR A 62 -10.27 -3.80 -4.22
N VAL A 63 -10.78 -2.58 -4.06
CA VAL A 63 -11.84 -2.24 -3.10
C VAL A 63 -13.13 -2.01 -3.88
N GLY A 64 -14.18 -2.75 -3.51
CA GLY A 64 -15.48 -2.67 -4.14
C GLY A 64 -16.18 -1.33 -3.94
N GLU A 65 -17.38 -1.22 -4.48
CA GLU A 65 -18.16 0.02 -4.44
C GLU A 65 -18.52 0.40 -2.99
N GLY A 66 -18.27 1.66 -2.65
CA GLY A 66 -18.66 2.32 -1.42
C GLY A 66 -19.13 3.73 -1.72
N ASP A 67 -19.56 4.45 -0.68
CA ASP A 67 -20.05 5.81 -0.80
C ASP A 67 -19.20 6.73 0.08
N VAL A 68 -18.88 7.92 -0.44
CA VAL A 68 -18.24 8.97 0.34
C VAL A 68 -19.13 10.21 0.37
N ALA A 69 -19.09 10.96 1.46
CA ALA A 69 -19.92 12.14 1.64
C ALA A 69 -19.10 13.36 2.07
N ARG A 70 -19.58 14.53 1.64
CA ARG A 70 -19.14 15.83 2.10
C ARG A 70 -20.36 16.63 2.52
N GLY A 71 -20.64 16.72 3.81
CA GLY A 71 -21.89 17.28 4.29
C GLY A 71 -23.10 16.59 3.67
N GLY A 72 -23.99 17.34 3.01
CA GLY A 72 -25.15 16.78 2.32
C GLY A 72 -24.91 16.29 0.88
N LYS A 73 -23.68 16.34 0.37
CA LYS A 73 -23.33 15.83 -0.96
C LYS A 73 -22.74 14.44 -0.85
N HIS A 74 -23.33 13.48 -1.59
CA HIS A 74 -22.88 12.09 -1.65
C HIS A 74 -22.26 11.78 -3.00
N VAL A 75 -21.17 11.00 -2.98
CA VAL A 75 -20.52 10.38 -4.14
C VAL A 75 -20.71 8.88 -3.98
N ASN A 76 -21.62 8.30 -4.76
CA ASN A 76 -21.98 6.90 -4.67
C ASN A 76 -21.22 6.07 -5.73
N ASN A 77 -21.17 4.76 -5.54
CA ASN A 77 -20.54 3.80 -6.47
C ASN A 77 -19.06 4.11 -6.72
N PHE A 78 -18.33 4.33 -5.67
CA PHE A 78 -16.94 4.67 -5.66
C PHE A 78 -16.10 3.41 -5.40
N ASP A 79 -15.40 2.90 -6.40
CA ASP A 79 -14.48 1.79 -6.29
C ASP A 79 -13.02 2.25 -6.39
N GLU A 80 -12.09 1.38 -5.98
CA GLU A 80 -10.67 1.70 -5.95
C GLU A 80 -9.83 0.51 -6.42
N ILE A 81 -8.75 0.84 -7.11
CA ILE A 81 -7.62 -0.07 -7.35
C ILE A 81 -6.38 0.60 -6.78
N ASP A 82 -5.76 -0.08 -5.83
CA ASP A 82 -4.49 0.30 -5.25
C ASP A 82 -3.40 -0.65 -5.79
N SER A 83 -2.28 -0.08 -6.22
CA SER A 83 -1.16 -0.81 -6.81
C SER A 83 0.14 -0.25 -6.28
N GLU A 84 1.00 -1.12 -5.72
CA GLU A 84 2.32 -0.76 -5.23
C GLU A 84 3.38 -1.67 -5.84
N ILE A 85 4.52 -1.10 -6.20
CA ILE A 85 5.75 -1.81 -6.55
C ILE A 85 6.89 -1.17 -5.78
N ARG A 86 7.65 -1.98 -5.07
CA ARG A 86 8.80 -1.57 -4.27
C ARG A 86 9.99 -2.48 -4.54
N ALA A 87 11.17 -1.89 -4.69
CA ALA A 87 12.42 -2.61 -4.81
C ALA A 87 13.49 -1.93 -3.96
N VAL A 88 14.19 -2.69 -3.11
CA VAL A 88 15.19 -2.17 -2.16
C VAL A 88 16.42 -3.04 -2.18
N LEU A 89 17.58 -2.46 -2.37
CA LEU A 89 18.88 -3.09 -2.15
C LEU A 89 19.29 -2.88 -0.68
N THR A 90 19.85 -3.92 -0.07
CA THR A 90 20.19 -3.93 1.35
C THR A 90 21.67 -4.28 1.60
N PRO A 91 22.64 -3.48 1.05
CA PRO A 91 24.05 -3.73 1.28
C PRO A 91 24.42 -3.57 2.76
N ARG A 92 25.24 -4.50 3.24
CA ARG A 92 25.74 -4.50 4.62
C ARG A 92 27.07 -3.80 4.73
N PHE A 93 27.24 -2.99 5.75
CA PHE A 93 28.50 -2.33 6.09
C PHE A 93 28.68 -2.21 7.62
N LYS A 94 29.79 -1.63 8.06
CA LYS A 94 30.16 -1.66 9.50
C LYS A 94 29.14 -1.01 10.44
N LEU A 95 28.38 -0.02 9.97
CA LEU A 95 27.36 0.67 10.79
C LEU A 95 25.99 -0.01 10.77
N GLY A 96 25.78 -0.98 9.86
CA GLY A 96 24.49 -1.66 9.73
C GLY A 96 24.16 -2.04 8.29
N VAL A 97 22.89 -2.03 7.97
CA VAL A 97 22.35 -2.33 6.64
C VAL A 97 21.80 -1.04 6.05
N LEU A 98 22.39 -0.60 4.94
CA LEU A 98 21.86 0.52 4.17
C LEU A 98 20.68 0.02 3.34
N ARG A 99 19.63 0.81 3.23
CA ARG A 99 18.45 0.53 2.41
C ARG A 99 18.39 1.57 1.30
N LEU A 100 18.54 1.13 0.06
CA LEU A 100 18.48 2.00 -1.12
C LEU A 100 17.51 1.42 -2.13
N GLY A 101 16.49 2.17 -2.49
CA GLY A 101 15.47 1.62 -3.36
C GLY A 101 14.58 2.65 -4.04
N ALA A 102 13.53 2.14 -4.66
CA ALA A 102 12.47 2.94 -5.26
C ALA A 102 11.12 2.29 -4.97
N GLN A 103 10.10 3.12 -4.89
CA GLN A 103 8.71 2.73 -4.72
C GLN A 103 7.84 3.53 -5.69
N TRP A 104 6.89 2.85 -6.29
CA TRP A 104 5.77 3.45 -6.99
C TRP A 104 4.48 2.93 -6.37
N GLU A 105 3.60 3.85 -6.01
CA GLU A 105 2.30 3.56 -5.44
C GLU A 105 1.23 4.36 -6.18
N ARG A 106 0.07 3.76 -6.41
CA ARG A 106 -1.01 4.39 -7.13
C ARG A 106 -2.37 3.90 -6.67
N PHE A 107 -3.17 4.83 -6.19
CA PHE A 107 -4.60 4.67 -5.94
C PHE A 107 -5.36 5.20 -7.17
N SER A 108 -6.21 4.37 -7.76
CA SER A 108 -7.05 4.72 -8.91
C SER A 108 -8.50 4.56 -8.53
N PHE A 109 -9.26 5.64 -8.60
CA PHE A 109 -10.63 5.70 -8.14
C PHE A 109 -11.62 5.70 -9.31
N GLY A 110 -12.65 4.86 -9.24
CA GLY A 110 -13.76 4.84 -10.17
C GLY A 110 -14.84 5.81 -9.73
N LEU A 111 -14.65 7.10 -10.04
CA LEU A 111 -15.55 8.16 -9.62
C LEU A 111 -16.69 8.37 -10.63
N PRO A 112 -17.92 8.69 -10.15
CA PRO A 112 -18.97 9.21 -11.01
C PRO A 112 -18.60 10.61 -11.53
N ASN A 113 -19.16 11.00 -12.68
CA ASN A 113 -18.92 12.30 -13.29
C ASN A 113 -19.26 13.46 -12.33
N GLY A 114 -18.36 14.44 -12.23
CA GLY A 114 -18.56 15.65 -11.42
C GLY A 114 -18.25 15.53 -9.93
N ALA A 115 -17.72 14.40 -9.48
CA ALA A 115 -17.17 14.28 -8.12
C ALA A 115 -15.91 15.14 -7.99
N ALA A 116 -15.87 16.01 -6.98
CA ALA A 116 -14.71 16.85 -6.71
C ALA A 116 -13.66 16.08 -5.86
N LEU A 117 -13.29 14.91 -6.38
CA LEU A 117 -12.23 14.04 -5.87
C LEU A 117 -11.26 13.68 -7.00
N PRO A 118 -9.96 13.54 -6.75
CA PRO A 118 -9.01 13.11 -7.76
C PRO A 118 -9.29 11.68 -8.21
N ASN A 119 -9.25 11.43 -9.52
CA ASN A 119 -9.39 10.08 -10.08
C ASN A 119 -8.18 9.18 -9.75
N THR A 120 -7.07 9.79 -9.38
CA THR A 120 -5.81 9.10 -9.10
C THR A 120 -5.06 9.86 -8.02
N LEU A 121 -4.44 9.14 -7.11
CA LEU A 121 -3.38 9.63 -6.25
C LEU A 121 -2.19 8.69 -6.45
N GLN A 122 -0.98 9.23 -6.61
CA GLN A 122 0.18 8.41 -6.87
C GLN A 122 1.46 9.03 -6.34
N SER A 123 2.41 8.15 -6.03
CA SER A 123 3.75 8.55 -5.64
C SER A 123 4.79 7.79 -6.44
N PHE A 124 5.90 8.46 -6.72
CA PHE A 124 7.13 7.86 -7.15
C PHE A 124 8.25 8.39 -6.25
N SER A 125 8.79 7.52 -5.42
CA SER A 125 9.77 7.90 -4.40
C SER A 125 11.01 7.01 -4.44
N THR A 126 12.11 7.57 -3.97
CA THR A 126 13.32 6.81 -3.63
C THR A 126 13.24 6.39 -2.16
N ILE A 127 13.84 5.26 -1.83
CA ILE A 127 13.94 4.77 -0.45
C ILE A 127 15.38 4.93 -0.03
N ILE A 128 15.60 5.65 1.06
CA ILE A 128 16.91 5.82 1.69
C ILE A 128 16.75 5.50 3.17
N GLY A 129 17.40 4.45 3.64
CA GLY A 129 17.25 4.02 5.03
C GLY A 129 18.51 3.39 5.60
N LEU A 130 18.53 3.25 6.90
CA LEU A 130 19.58 2.62 7.67
C LEU A 130 18.98 1.78 8.78
N ASP A 131 19.33 0.49 8.78
CA ASP A 131 19.07 -0.42 9.90
C ASP A 131 20.37 -0.59 10.67
N THR A 132 20.38 -0.26 11.95
CA THR A 132 21.55 -0.40 12.81
C THR A 132 21.22 -1.14 14.11
N GLN A 133 22.16 -1.92 14.59
CA GLN A 133 22.08 -2.59 15.86
C GLN A 133 22.94 -1.84 16.87
N LEU A 134 22.29 -1.26 17.90
CA LEU A 134 23.01 -0.56 18.96
C LEU A 134 23.49 -1.52 20.07
N SER A 135 22.77 -2.61 20.29
CA SER A 135 23.13 -3.68 21.22
C SER A 135 22.42 -4.98 20.81
N ASP A 136 22.71 -6.08 21.51
CA ASP A 136 22.02 -7.36 21.26
C ASP A 136 20.49 -7.27 21.43
N SER A 137 20.02 -6.26 22.15
CA SER A 137 18.59 -6.07 22.43
C SER A 137 17.97 -4.84 21.75
N ILE A 138 18.75 -4.01 21.06
CA ILE A 138 18.24 -2.76 20.49
C ILE A 138 18.59 -2.64 19.01
N LEU A 139 17.56 -2.66 18.18
CA LEU A 139 17.64 -2.40 16.74
C LEU A 139 16.98 -1.05 16.44
N ILE A 140 17.57 -0.27 15.55
CA ILE A 140 17.03 1.01 15.09
C ILE A 140 16.93 0.99 13.57
N ARG A 141 15.80 1.47 13.06
CA ARG A 141 15.59 1.78 11.64
C ARG A 141 15.25 3.25 11.48
N ALA A 142 15.90 3.90 10.54
CA ALA A 142 15.53 5.20 10.03
C ALA A 142 15.38 5.11 8.50
N GLU A 143 14.28 5.60 7.95
CA GLU A 143 13.99 5.53 6.51
C GLU A 143 13.28 6.81 6.08
N THR A 144 13.65 7.34 4.91
CA THR A 144 12.95 8.44 4.25
C THR A 144 12.62 8.08 2.82
N GLN A 145 11.54 8.66 2.30
CA GLN A 145 11.02 8.39 0.96
C GLN A 145 10.85 9.69 0.16
N PRO A 146 11.97 10.40 -0.15
CA PRO A 146 11.89 11.59 -0.99
C PRO A 146 11.36 11.24 -2.37
N GLY A 147 10.37 12.00 -2.85
CA GLY A 147 9.71 11.69 -4.10
C GLY A 147 8.64 12.69 -4.50
N LEU A 148 7.91 12.36 -5.56
CA LEU A 148 6.80 13.13 -6.09
C LEU A 148 5.49 12.47 -5.68
N TYR A 149 4.57 13.25 -5.12
CA TYR A 149 3.30 12.81 -4.55
C TYR A 149 2.18 13.66 -5.11
N ASN A 150 1.47 13.19 -6.13
CA ASN A 150 0.50 14.01 -6.86
C ASN A 150 -0.76 13.23 -7.32
N SER A 151 -1.72 13.95 -7.91
CA SER A 151 -2.96 13.39 -8.46
C SER A 151 -2.83 12.95 -9.92
N GLY A 152 -1.71 13.23 -10.61
CA GLY A 152 -1.51 12.83 -12.01
C GLY A 152 -0.08 13.07 -12.47
N LEU A 153 0.37 12.35 -13.51
CA LEU A 153 1.71 12.52 -14.10
C LEU A 153 1.75 13.64 -15.17
N GLY A 154 0.64 14.33 -15.42
CA GLY A 154 0.53 15.29 -16.53
C GLY A 154 1.38 16.54 -16.36
N HIS A 155 1.57 16.99 -15.14
CA HIS A 155 2.38 18.16 -14.78
C HIS A 155 3.09 17.88 -13.48
N LEU A 156 4.40 17.70 -13.53
CA LEU A 156 5.25 17.48 -12.36
C LEU A 156 5.88 18.82 -11.96
N PHE A 157 5.60 19.29 -10.76
CA PHE A 157 6.17 20.50 -10.17
C PHE A 157 7.05 20.19 -8.97
N TRP A 158 7.95 21.09 -8.64
CA TRP A 158 8.73 21.01 -7.40
C TRP A 158 7.85 20.99 -6.14
N ASP A 159 6.66 21.57 -6.22
CA ASP A 159 5.68 21.58 -5.13
C ASP A 159 5.03 20.21 -4.87
N ASP A 160 5.11 19.27 -5.83
CA ASP A 160 4.70 17.87 -5.64
C ASP A 160 5.72 17.06 -4.85
N PHE A 161 6.91 17.65 -4.59
CA PHE A 161 7.95 16.98 -3.83
C PHE A 161 7.58 16.90 -2.35
N ASN A 162 7.61 15.68 -1.80
CA ASN A 162 7.48 15.42 -0.38
C ASN A 162 8.60 14.47 0.07
N MET A 163 8.90 14.48 1.38
CA MET A 163 9.95 13.66 1.97
C MET A 163 9.47 13.08 3.32
N PRO A 164 8.53 12.14 3.31
CA PRO A 164 8.13 11.43 4.51
C PRO A 164 9.33 10.72 5.15
N PHE A 165 9.36 10.72 6.48
CA PHE A 165 10.44 10.12 7.26
C PHE A 165 9.87 9.27 8.39
N VAL A 166 10.47 8.10 8.61
CA VAL A 166 10.13 7.19 9.71
C VAL A 166 11.41 6.86 10.48
N ILE A 167 11.35 6.96 11.78
CA ILE A 167 12.37 6.41 12.67
C ILE A 167 11.72 5.53 13.72
N GLY A 168 12.27 4.36 13.96
CA GLY A 168 11.77 3.43 14.95
C GLY A 168 12.88 2.61 15.59
N GLY A 169 12.58 2.08 16.77
CA GLY A 169 13.44 1.16 17.48
C GLY A 169 12.67 -0.08 17.90
N THR A 170 13.35 -1.22 17.88
CA THR A 170 12.86 -2.48 18.42
C THR A 170 13.68 -2.84 19.64
N TYR A 171 13.01 -3.01 20.77
CA TYR A 171 13.61 -3.55 21.99
C TYR A 171 13.24 -5.02 22.10
N ILE A 172 14.24 -5.90 22.04
CA ILE A 172 14.12 -7.35 22.18
C ILE A 172 14.13 -7.67 23.66
N PHE A 173 12.94 -7.80 24.27
CA PHE A 173 12.81 -8.14 25.68
C PHE A 173 13.15 -9.62 25.92
N SER A 174 12.77 -10.49 24.98
CA SER A 174 13.10 -11.91 25.00
C SER A 174 13.02 -12.46 23.56
N PRO A 175 13.45 -13.70 23.29
CA PRO A 175 13.28 -14.36 21.99
C PRO A 175 11.81 -14.40 21.51
N ASN A 176 10.85 -14.28 22.42
CA ASN A 176 9.42 -14.37 22.12
C ASN A 176 8.71 -13.02 22.18
N VAL A 177 9.32 -11.97 22.73
CA VAL A 177 8.67 -10.66 22.94
C VAL A 177 9.57 -9.53 22.50
N GLN A 178 9.05 -8.70 21.62
CA GLN A 178 9.71 -7.50 21.11
C GLN A 178 8.75 -6.31 21.24
N LEU A 179 9.24 -5.20 21.74
CA LEU A 179 8.53 -3.93 21.81
C LEU A 179 9.06 -3.02 20.69
N ILE A 180 8.18 -2.43 19.94
CA ILE A 180 8.50 -1.51 18.84
C ILE A 180 7.98 -0.12 19.19
N LEU A 181 8.84 0.88 19.07
CA LEU A 181 8.48 2.30 19.24
C LEU A 181 8.99 3.06 18.03
N GLY A 182 8.20 3.99 17.52
CA GLY A 182 8.61 4.78 16.37
C GLY A 182 7.81 6.05 16.22
N VAL A 183 8.21 6.83 15.23
CA VAL A 183 7.53 8.04 14.82
C VAL A 183 7.61 8.18 13.30
N SER A 184 6.47 8.53 12.69
CA SER A 184 6.36 8.94 11.29
C SER A 184 6.23 10.46 11.22
N VAL A 185 6.99 11.08 10.35
CA VAL A 185 7.00 12.52 10.12
C VAL A 185 6.69 12.80 8.66
N ASP A 186 5.69 13.64 8.41
CA ASP A 186 5.34 14.14 7.08
C ASP A 186 4.83 15.58 7.26
N VAL A 187 5.58 16.56 6.76
CA VAL A 187 5.30 17.98 6.96
C VAL A 187 4.06 18.47 6.19
N GLU A 188 3.64 17.71 5.19
CA GLU A 188 2.45 18.02 4.40
C GLU A 188 1.16 17.52 5.05
N ARG A 189 1.22 16.63 6.08
CA ARG A 189 0.06 16.16 6.82
C ARG A 189 -0.50 17.20 7.77
N LYS A 190 -1.78 17.08 8.07
CA LYS A 190 -2.46 17.86 9.12
C LYS A 190 -1.81 17.69 10.50
N TYR A 191 -1.43 16.45 10.83
CA TYR A 191 -0.66 16.09 12.01
C TYR A 191 0.72 15.60 11.56
N PRO A 192 1.71 16.51 11.50
CA PRO A 192 3.01 16.22 10.90
C PRO A 192 3.77 15.06 11.55
N VAL A 193 3.52 14.81 12.84
CA VAL A 193 4.21 13.79 13.62
C VAL A 193 3.20 12.80 14.20
N ILE A 194 3.34 11.53 13.84
CA ILE A 194 2.49 10.44 14.31
C ILE A 194 3.37 9.42 15.05
N PRO A 195 3.18 9.23 16.37
CA PRO A 195 3.87 8.17 17.09
C PRO A 195 3.31 6.80 16.71
N ALA A 196 4.17 5.80 16.72
CA ALA A 196 3.81 4.41 16.54
C ALA A 196 4.33 3.57 17.71
N VAL A 197 3.52 2.62 18.15
CA VAL A 197 3.88 1.64 19.15
C VAL A 197 3.44 0.27 18.67
N GLY A 198 4.22 -0.76 18.94
CA GLY A 198 3.89 -2.11 18.54
C GLY A 198 4.48 -3.14 19.49
N LEU A 199 3.83 -4.29 19.50
CA LEU A 199 4.24 -5.47 20.23
C LEU A 199 4.27 -6.67 19.27
N ARG A 200 5.40 -7.35 19.19
CA ARG A 200 5.51 -8.64 18.52
C ARG A 200 5.70 -9.71 19.60
N TRP A 201 4.77 -10.68 19.63
CA TRP A 201 4.74 -11.69 20.66
C TRP A 201 4.45 -13.08 20.09
N LYS A 202 5.43 -13.98 20.22
CA LYS A 202 5.27 -15.39 19.91
C LYS A 202 4.53 -16.08 21.05
N LEU A 203 3.21 -16.25 20.90
CA LEU A 203 2.29 -16.81 21.91
C LEU A 203 2.48 -18.33 22.10
N GLY A 204 3.08 -19.00 21.11
CA GLY A 204 3.31 -20.44 21.12
C GLY A 204 4.07 -20.88 19.87
N PRO A 205 4.18 -22.19 19.63
CA PRO A 205 4.95 -22.70 18.48
C PRO A 205 4.39 -22.25 17.12
N GLN A 206 3.09 -22.04 17.03
CA GLN A 206 2.37 -21.73 15.78
C GLN A 206 1.73 -20.34 15.77
N TRP A 207 1.60 -19.67 16.91
CA TRP A 207 0.90 -18.39 17.02
C TRP A 207 1.87 -17.23 17.19
N LEU A 208 1.75 -16.24 16.32
CA LEU A 208 2.47 -14.97 16.37
C LEU A 208 1.47 -13.82 16.39
N LEU A 209 1.48 -13.03 17.45
CA LEU A 209 0.84 -11.73 17.49
C LEU A 209 1.85 -10.68 17.02
N ASP A 210 1.60 -10.04 15.89
CA ASP A 210 2.36 -8.90 15.38
C ASP A 210 1.46 -7.65 15.44
N ALA A 211 1.29 -7.10 16.64
CA ALA A 211 0.49 -5.90 16.87
C ALA A 211 1.32 -4.62 16.63
N VAL A 212 1.94 -4.53 15.44
CA VAL A 212 2.81 -3.43 15.03
C VAL A 212 2.12 -2.60 13.94
N LEU A 213 1.89 -1.32 14.21
CA LEU A 213 1.37 -0.39 13.19
C LEU A 213 2.39 -0.20 12.07
N PRO A 214 1.94 -0.03 10.80
CA PRO A 214 0.54 0.14 10.37
C PRO A 214 -0.19 -1.15 10.03
N THR A 215 0.42 -2.34 10.16
CA THR A 215 -0.14 -3.63 9.71
C THR A 215 -0.25 -4.66 10.84
N PRO A 216 -1.04 -4.38 11.92
CA PRO A 216 -1.20 -5.32 13.01
C PRO A 216 -1.93 -6.59 12.56
N ARG A 217 -1.39 -7.76 12.92
CA ARG A 217 -1.99 -9.05 12.59
C ARG A 217 -1.74 -10.14 13.64
N LEU A 218 -2.67 -11.07 13.75
CA LEU A 218 -2.51 -12.35 14.43
C LEU A 218 -2.32 -13.43 13.39
N GLN A 219 -1.19 -14.13 13.45
CA GLN A 219 -0.77 -15.13 12.47
C GLN A 219 -0.74 -16.52 13.10
N TYR A 220 -1.15 -17.53 12.32
CA TYR A 220 -1.10 -18.94 12.66
C TYR A 220 -0.29 -19.70 11.60
N GLU A 221 0.81 -20.31 11.99
CA GLU A 221 1.65 -21.15 11.13
C GLU A 221 1.00 -22.52 10.94
N LEU A 222 0.35 -22.75 9.80
CA LEU A 222 -0.28 -24.03 9.47
C LEU A 222 0.78 -25.10 9.19
N ASN A 223 1.83 -24.73 8.45
CA ASN A 223 3.02 -25.53 8.19
C ASN A 223 4.20 -24.61 7.82
N ARG A 224 5.36 -25.20 7.44
CA ARG A 224 6.58 -24.42 7.10
C ARG A 224 6.42 -23.46 5.93
N ASN A 225 5.45 -23.72 5.04
CA ASN A 225 5.27 -22.95 3.81
C ASN A 225 3.99 -22.10 3.81
N VAL A 226 3.04 -22.37 4.70
CA VAL A 226 1.74 -21.71 4.71
C VAL A 226 1.44 -21.20 6.12
N SER A 227 1.11 -19.94 6.22
CA SER A 227 0.51 -19.32 7.40
C SER A 227 -0.81 -18.64 7.06
N LEU A 228 -1.71 -18.62 8.01
CA LEU A 228 -2.97 -17.90 7.97
C LEU A 228 -2.86 -16.69 8.88
N TYR A 229 -3.54 -15.62 8.55
CA TYR A 229 -3.59 -14.45 9.44
C TYR A 229 -4.94 -13.73 9.38
N ALA A 230 -5.20 -12.96 10.42
CA ALA A 230 -6.25 -11.95 10.46
C ALA A 230 -5.66 -10.67 11.03
N GLY A 231 -6.03 -9.52 10.45
CA GLY A 231 -5.41 -8.27 10.84
C GLY A 231 -6.06 -7.04 10.24
N ALA A 232 -5.31 -5.95 10.28
CA ALA A 232 -5.68 -4.69 9.67
C ALA A 232 -4.48 -4.07 8.95
N THR A 233 -4.77 -3.23 7.97
CA THR A 233 -3.80 -2.35 7.31
C THR A 233 -4.32 -0.92 7.44
N ILE A 234 -3.46 -0.02 7.91
CA ILE A 234 -3.73 1.40 8.04
C ILE A 234 -2.85 2.12 7.04
N ILE A 235 -3.46 2.80 6.09
CA ILE A 235 -2.77 3.58 5.05
C ILE A 235 -3.04 5.06 5.32
N GLU A 236 -2.01 5.86 5.27
CA GLU A 236 -2.08 7.31 5.32
C GLU A 236 -0.94 7.89 4.49
N ALA A 237 -1.30 8.57 3.41
CA ALA A 237 -0.37 9.21 2.50
C ALA A 237 -0.88 10.60 2.08
N THR A 238 0.04 11.50 1.78
CA THR A 238 -0.24 12.89 1.44
C THR A 238 0.16 13.16 0.00
N PHE A 239 -0.75 13.75 -0.75
CA PHE A 239 -0.59 14.06 -2.17
C PHE A 239 -0.98 15.49 -2.46
N ARG A 240 -0.66 15.97 -3.67
CA ARG A 240 -1.06 17.28 -4.15
C ARG A 240 -1.93 17.15 -5.39
N THR A 241 -3.00 17.93 -5.47
CA THR A 241 -3.87 17.97 -6.65
C THR A 241 -3.26 18.83 -7.76
N ASP A 242 -3.73 18.63 -8.99
CA ASP A 242 -3.32 19.44 -10.14
C ASP A 242 -3.71 20.91 -9.97
N ASP A 243 -3.00 21.83 -10.66
CA ASP A 243 -3.18 23.28 -10.58
C ASP A 243 -4.59 23.77 -10.86
N ALA A 244 -5.31 23.13 -11.80
CA ALA A 244 -6.66 23.49 -12.20
C ALA A 244 -7.72 22.51 -11.67
N PHE A 245 -7.38 21.66 -10.72
CA PHE A 245 -8.30 20.65 -10.20
C PHE A 245 -9.56 21.25 -9.59
N GLY A 246 -9.40 22.26 -8.76
CA GLY A 246 -10.52 22.94 -8.11
C GLY A 246 -11.42 23.69 -9.07
N ASP A 247 -10.85 24.37 -10.05
CA ASP A 247 -11.61 25.13 -11.07
C ASP A 247 -12.47 24.21 -11.91
N SER A 248 -11.96 23.03 -12.31
CA SER A 248 -12.72 22.04 -13.07
C SER A 248 -13.91 21.44 -12.32
N HIS A 249 -13.92 21.57 -10.98
CA HIS A 249 -14.96 21.04 -10.09
C HIS A 249 -15.77 22.15 -9.37
N GLY A 250 -15.56 23.44 -9.74
CA GLY A 250 -16.25 24.58 -9.15
C GLY A 250 -15.88 24.84 -7.67
N ILE A 251 -14.70 24.41 -7.24
CA ILE A 251 -14.15 24.63 -5.90
C ILE A 251 -12.70 25.12 -6.02
N PRO A 252 -12.45 26.39 -6.42
CA PRO A 252 -11.11 26.91 -6.73
C PRO A 252 -10.06 26.66 -5.62
N ARG A 253 -10.47 26.61 -4.37
CA ARG A 253 -9.56 26.32 -3.23
C ARG A 253 -8.96 24.93 -3.23
N LEU A 254 -9.42 24.03 -4.11
CA LEU A 254 -8.82 22.72 -4.33
C LEU A 254 -7.76 22.72 -5.44
N ASN A 255 -7.48 23.86 -6.08
CA ASN A 255 -6.35 23.99 -6.98
C ASN A 255 -5.06 23.82 -6.21
N HIS A 256 -4.20 22.93 -6.69
CA HIS A 256 -2.89 22.66 -6.09
C HIS A 256 -2.94 22.39 -4.57
N ALA A 257 -4.05 21.81 -4.12
CA ALA A 257 -4.31 21.59 -2.71
C ALA A 257 -3.66 20.28 -2.22
N VAL A 258 -3.18 20.32 -0.97
CA VAL A 258 -2.73 19.11 -0.29
C VAL A 258 -3.93 18.28 0.14
N VAL A 259 -3.93 17.00 -0.19
CA VAL A 259 -4.90 16.00 0.27
C VAL A 259 -4.19 14.90 1.06
N THR A 260 -4.63 14.66 2.27
CA THR A 260 -4.27 13.45 3.02
C THR A 260 -5.32 12.38 2.72
N TYR A 261 -4.88 11.30 2.10
CA TYR A 261 -5.67 10.09 1.90
C TYR A 261 -5.42 9.14 3.05
N SER A 262 -6.49 8.67 3.68
CA SER A 262 -6.40 7.73 4.79
C SER A 262 -7.42 6.62 4.64
N GLU A 263 -7.02 5.38 4.91
CA GLU A 263 -7.92 4.25 4.93
C GLU A 263 -7.52 3.19 5.96
N ILE A 264 -8.49 2.38 6.35
CA ILE A 264 -8.31 1.20 7.18
C ILE A 264 -8.94 0.02 6.46
N ARG A 265 -8.17 -1.05 6.27
CA ARG A 265 -8.62 -2.34 5.75
C ARG A 265 -8.52 -3.35 6.88
N THR A 266 -9.52 -4.23 7.04
CA THR A 266 -9.52 -5.32 8.02
C THR A 266 -9.87 -6.60 7.31
N GLY A 267 -9.05 -7.64 7.49
CA GLY A 267 -9.24 -8.86 6.70
C GLY A 267 -8.57 -10.08 7.30
N ALA A 268 -8.70 -11.16 6.54
CA ALA A 268 -8.01 -12.40 6.79
C ALA A 268 -7.38 -12.89 5.48
N GLY A 269 -6.22 -13.50 5.60
CA GLY A 269 -5.46 -13.94 4.45
C GLY A 269 -4.55 -15.12 4.76
N PHE A 270 -3.74 -15.42 3.77
CA PHE A 270 -2.71 -16.43 3.88
C PHE A 270 -1.41 -15.94 3.23
N ASP A 271 -0.29 -16.39 3.80
CA ASP A 271 1.03 -16.27 3.19
C ASP A 271 1.47 -17.67 2.74
N TRP A 272 1.89 -17.78 1.49
CA TRP A 272 2.41 -19.02 0.92
C TRP A 272 3.83 -18.82 0.40
N LYS A 273 4.80 -19.43 1.09
CA LYS A 273 6.19 -19.48 0.65
C LYS A 273 6.33 -20.42 -0.54
N ILE A 274 6.29 -19.85 -1.75
CA ILE A 274 6.46 -20.60 -3.02
C ILE A 274 7.89 -21.15 -3.13
N SER A 275 8.86 -20.36 -2.64
CA SER A 275 10.26 -20.73 -2.53
C SER A 275 10.86 -20.11 -1.26
N PRO A 276 12.10 -20.45 -0.90
CA PRO A 276 12.79 -19.77 0.22
C PRO A 276 12.89 -18.26 0.07
N MET A 277 12.85 -17.75 -1.17
CA MET A 277 13.02 -16.34 -1.52
C MET A 277 11.72 -15.64 -1.90
N VAL A 278 10.62 -16.37 -2.12
CA VAL A 278 9.39 -15.79 -2.68
C VAL A 278 8.18 -16.22 -1.88
N THR A 279 7.43 -15.25 -1.41
CA THR A 279 6.15 -15.43 -0.71
C THR A 279 5.02 -14.78 -1.53
N PHE A 280 3.96 -15.53 -1.75
CA PHE A 280 2.69 -15.05 -2.27
C PHE A 280 1.71 -14.86 -1.12
N THR A 281 1.01 -13.73 -1.12
CA THR A 281 -0.02 -13.41 -0.13
C THR A 281 -1.35 -13.21 -0.82
N GLY A 282 -2.42 -13.75 -0.24
CA GLY A 282 -3.79 -13.48 -0.64
C GLY A 282 -4.61 -13.06 0.56
N GLU A 283 -5.38 -11.98 0.44
CA GLU A 283 -6.20 -11.44 1.52
C GLU A 283 -7.57 -11.02 1.01
N VAL A 284 -8.60 -11.21 1.83
CA VAL A 284 -9.94 -10.68 1.60
C VAL A 284 -10.47 -10.07 2.89
N GLY A 285 -11.32 -9.06 2.75
CA GLY A 285 -11.82 -8.39 3.94
C GLY A 285 -12.78 -7.25 3.65
N TYR A 286 -12.80 -6.32 4.56
CA TYR A 286 -13.68 -5.17 4.56
C TYR A 286 -12.92 -3.91 4.91
N GLN A 287 -13.15 -2.85 4.14
CA GLN A 287 -12.61 -1.52 4.37
C GLN A 287 -13.67 -0.67 5.12
N PRO A 288 -13.57 -0.54 6.44
CA PRO A 288 -14.54 0.22 7.22
C PRO A 288 -14.34 1.73 7.16
N TYR A 289 -13.19 2.21 6.72
CA TYR A 289 -12.83 3.62 6.78
C TYR A 289 -12.04 4.05 5.56
N ARG A 290 -12.44 5.19 4.98
CA ARG A 290 -11.72 5.93 3.93
C ARG A 290 -12.02 7.41 4.07
N ASP A 291 -11.00 8.24 3.90
CA ASP A 291 -11.08 9.68 4.08
C ASP A 291 -10.15 10.43 3.13
N PHE A 292 -10.64 11.56 2.60
CA PHE A 292 -9.87 12.53 1.82
C PHE A 292 -9.95 13.86 2.54
N ASP A 293 -8.89 14.25 3.25
CA ASP A 293 -8.84 15.50 4.01
C ASP A 293 -7.98 16.55 3.29
N PHE A 294 -8.64 17.50 2.63
CA PHE A 294 -8.02 18.72 2.10
C PHE A 294 -7.99 19.77 3.21
N TYR A 295 -7.27 19.51 4.28
CA TYR A 295 -7.35 20.26 5.53
C TYR A 295 -7.02 21.76 5.37
N ARG A 296 -6.08 22.14 4.45
CA ARG A 296 -5.75 23.53 4.15
C ARG A 296 -6.87 24.25 3.38
N ALA A 297 -7.70 23.50 2.67
CA ALA A 297 -8.85 24.00 1.93
C ALA A 297 -10.18 23.84 2.68
N GLU A 298 -10.18 23.30 3.90
CA GLU A 298 -11.38 23.02 4.71
C GLU A 298 -12.43 22.18 3.94
N VAL A 299 -11.97 21.22 3.17
CA VAL A 299 -12.79 20.27 2.42
C VAL A 299 -12.44 18.87 2.84
N ARG A 300 -13.45 18.09 3.23
CA ARG A 300 -13.24 16.71 3.64
C ARG A 300 -14.35 15.82 3.09
N TYR A 301 -13.94 14.68 2.53
CA TYR A 301 -14.84 13.61 2.12
C TYR A 301 -14.58 12.40 2.99
N HIS A 302 -15.64 11.91 3.62
CA HIS A 302 -15.57 10.77 4.52
C HIS A 302 -16.47 9.65 4.01
N GLN A 303 -16.02 8.40 4.12
CA GLN A 303 -16.79 7.24 3.71
C GLN A 303 -18.00 7.02 4.62
N ASN A 304 -19.14 6.74 4.00
CA ASN A 304 -20.38 6.31 4.67
C ASN A 304 -20.56 4.80 4.41
N GLY A 305 -20.43 3.99 5.46
CA GLY A 305 -20.40 2.55 5.31
C GLY A 305 -19.00 2.05 4.91
N GLY A 306 -18.88 0.79 4.62
CA GLY A 306 -17.62 0.21 4.19
C GLY A 306 -17.77 -0.55 2.88
N ALA A 307 -16.65 -1.06 2.34
CA ALA A 307 -16.62 -1.80 1.08
C ALA A 307 -15.84 -3.11 1.23
N PRO A 308 -16.22 -4.19 0.55
CA PRO A 308 -15.41 -5.39 0.49
C PRO A 308 -14.14 -5.14 -0.31
N TYR A 309 -13.04 -5.81 0.05
CA TYR A 309 -11.81 -5.77 -0.74
C TYR A 309 -11.15 -7.13 -0.89
N GLY A 310 -10.24 -7.21 -1.85
CA GLY A 310 -9.32 -8.32 -2.02
C GLY A 310 -7.95 -7.83 -2.45
N THR A 311 -6.90 -8.43 -1.88
CA THR A 311 -5.50 -8.12 -2.16
C THR A 311 -4.76 -9.37 -2.59
N ILE A 312 -3.87 -9.21 -3.56
CA ILE A 312 -2.84 -10.18 -3.90
C ILE A 312 -1.48 -9.49 -3.83
N SER A 313 -0.50 -10.17 -3.25
CA SER A 313 0.85 -9.64 -3.07
C SER A 313 1.92 -10.68 -3.41
N LEU A 314 3.05 -10.19 -3.89
CA LEU A 314 4.24 -10.97 -4.12
C LEU A 314 5.42 -10.30 -3.44
N HIS A 315 6.07 -11.01 -2.53
CA HIS A 315 7.28 -10.54 -1.84
C HIS A 315 8.44 -11.41 -2.18
N GLY A 316 9.59 -10.81 -2.46
CA GLY A 316 10.84 -11.51 -2.73
C GLY A 316 11.97 -10.97 -1.85
N GLU A 317 12.82 -11.88 -1.35
CA GLU A 317 14.08 -11.56 -0.65
C GLU A 317 15.21 -12.35 -1.31
N PHE A 318 16.32 -11.73 -1.63
CA PHE A 318 17.45 -12.36 -2.33
C PHE A 318 18.81 -11.81 -1.89
#